data_dc7c4a1bf6ec7086e413c0fa96e38d64
#
_entry.id   dc7c4a1bf6ec7086e413c0fa96e38d64
#
_cell.length_a   1.000
_cell.length_b   1.000
_cell.length_c   1.000
_cell.angle_alpha   90.00
_cell.angle_beta   90.00
_cell.angle_gamma   90.00
#
_symmetry.space_group_name_H-M   'P 1'
#
loop_
_entity.id
_entity.type
_entity.pdbx_description
1 polymer ?
#
loop_
_entity_poly.entity_id
_entity_poly.type
_entity_poly.pdbx_seq_one_letter_code
_entity_poly.pdbx_strand_id
1 'polypeptide(L)'
;MRIVTMASVAALGVATVLSASVSLGSHTARAASFNCNQAAAPSEFAICGDPQLSALDSQIGVAYDQRLARDPSIRQIQRGWLKARNAGCGKDRTCLRLLMTDELGWLRSGLRLSPALPTYVGACSLTTITQVATRLDGIAGSGSDVREANGAAEVSYDQIPASDASRRGDPALVCLVSLPSNCPPGDDRGKTYAVANLRTLGGWAAPDSEHMCGGA
;
A
#
# COMPACT_ATOMS: atom_id res chain seq x y z
N MET A 1 67.34 49.14 -55.43
CA MET A 1 67.03 47.71 -55.03
C MET A 1 66.79 47.75 -53.52
N ARG A 2 65.51 47.72 -53.12
CA ARG A 2 65.10 47.81 -51.70
C ARG A 2 64.54 46.49 -51.28
N ILE A 3 65.16 45.87 -50.30
CA ILE A 3 64.76 44.59 -49.70
C ILE A 3 63.73 44.86 -48.61
N VAL A 4 62.51 44.29 -48.73
CA VAL A 4 61.46 44.40 -47.74
C VAL A 4 61.48 43.07 -46.95
N THR A 5 61.80 43.17 -45.67
CA THR A 5 61.78 42.11 -44.71
C THR A 5 60.34 41.98 -44.15
N MET A 6 59.71 40.85 -44.39
CA MET A 6 58.43 40.53 -43.77
C MET A 6 58.64 39.84 -42.40
N ALA A 7 58.10 40.45 -41.35
CA ALA A 7 58.06 39.88 -40.00
C ALA A 7 56.81 39.00 -39.82
N SER A 8 57.02 37.72 -39.50
CA SER A 8 55.91 36.82 -39.17
C SER A 8 55.52 36.95 -37.69
N VAL A 9 54.29 37.27 -37.47
CA VAL A 9 53.68 37.33 -36.13
C VAL A 9 53.03 35.96 -35.85
N ALA A 10 53.59 35.22 -34.91
CA ALA A 10 53.00 33.96 -34.41
C ALA A 10 51.91 34.31 -33.37
N ALA A 11 50.67 33.99 -33.67
CA ALA A 11 49.55 34.11 -32.75
C ALA A 11 49.48 32.83 -31.89
N LEU A 12 49.77 32.95 -30.58
CA LEU A 12 49.48 31.92 -29.60
C LEU A 12 47.96 31.89 -29.28
N GLY A 13 47.27 30.85 -29.77
CA GLY A 13 45.89 30.60 -29.40
C GLY A 13 45.82 29.94 -28.00
N VAL A 14 45.28 30.67 -27.04
CA VAL A 14 44.94 30.10 -25.71
C VAL A 14 43.64 29.37 -25.83
N ALA A 15 43.69 28.02 -25.79
CA ALA A 15 42.50 27.18 -25.73
C ALA A 15 41.97 27.16 -24.28
N THR A 16 40.90 27.91 -24.03
CA THR A 16 40.14 27.82 -22.78
C THR A 16 39.28 26.57 -22.79
N VAL A 17 39.68 25.56 -22.00
CA VAL A 17 38.87 24.34 -21.73
C VAL A 17 37.75 24.75 -20.76
N LEU A 18 36.52 24.90 -21.24
CA LEU A 18 35.34 24.99 -20.40
C LEU A 18 35.08 23.63 -19.78
N SER A 19 35.43 23.46 -18.51
CA SER A 19 35.01 22.32 -17.71
C SER A 19 33.53 22.45 -17.38
N ALA A 20 32.67 21.74 -18.10
CA ALA A 20 31.26 21.60 -17.76
C ALA A 20 31.16 20.74 -16.48
N SER A 21 30.95 21.41 -15.34
CA SER A 21 30.60 20.73 -14.08
C SER A 21 29.20 20.17 -14.23
N VAL A 22 29.10 18.87 -14.49
CA VAL A 22 27.84 18.15 -14.37
C VAL A 22 27.50 18.09 -12.87
N SER A 23 26.64 19.00 -12.44
CA SER A 23 26.01 18.91 -11.13
C SER A 23 25.15 17.68 -11.14
N LEU A 24 25.62 16.55 -10.57
CA LEU A 24 24.80 15.45 -10.16
C LEU A 24 23.84 16.01 -9.11
N GLY A 25 22.64 16.40 -9.56
CA GLY A 25 21.57 16.76 -8.67
C GLY A 25 21.35 15.61 -7.72
N SER A 26 21.72 15.81 -6.46
CA SER A 26 21.33 14.93 -5.37
C SER A 26 19.81 14.92 -5.40
N HIS A 27 19.22 13.88 -6.01
CA HIS A 27 17.82 13.55 -5.79
C HIS A 27 17.73 13.23 -4.31
N THR A 28 17.46 14.22 -3.49
CA THR A 28 17.00 14.00 -2.12
C THR A 28 15.81 13.08 -2.27
N ALA A 29 15.97 11.82 -1.85
CA ALA A 29 14.86 10.88 -1.76
C ALA A 29 13.77 11.65 -0.99
N ARG A 30 12.64 11.91 -1.66
CA ARG A 30 11.53 12.59 -1.01
C ARG A 30 11.19 11.73 0.19
N ALA A 31 11.21 12.33 1.36
CA ALA A 31 10.66 11.72 2.57
C ALA A 31 9.21 11.26 2.27
N ALA A 32 8.71 10.26 3.00
CA ALA A 32 7.34 9.79 2.92
C ALA A 32 6.34 10.98 2.85
N SER A 33 5.13 10.75 2.34
CA SER A 33 4.08 11.78 2.25
C SER A 33 3.67 12.37 3.60
N PHE A 34 4.10 11.75 4.69
CA PHE A 34 3.90 12.17 6.08
C PHE A 34 5.24 12.45 6.78
N ASN A 35 5.16 13.13 7.93
CA ASN A 35 6.34 13.42 8.74
C ASN A 35 6.80 12.17 9.52
N CYS A 36 7.95 11.61 9.18
CA CYS A 36 8.51 10.43 9.81
C CYS A 36 8.78 10.57 11.32
N ASN A 37 8.97 11.80 11.81
CA ASN A 37 9.09 12.03 13.26
C ASN A 37 7.77 11.83 14.01
N GLN A 38 6.66 11.71 13.30
CA GLN A 38 5.32 11.46 13.83
C GLN A 38 4.81 10.05 13.51
N ALA A 39 5.67 9.19 12.96
CA ALA A 39 5.33 7.79 12.71
C ALA A 39 4.90 7.10 14.01
N ALA A 40 3.77 6.42 14.00
CA ALA A 40 3.19 5.74 15.16
C ALA A 40 2.89 4.26 14.89
N ALA A 41 2.50 3.92 13.67
CA ALA A 41 2.23 2.54 13.28
C ALA A 41 3.49 1.79 12.84
N PRO A 42 3.60 0.46 13.06
CA PRO A 42 4.72 -0.35 12.58
C PRO A 42 5.00 -0.19 11.08
N SER A 43 3.95 -0.06 10.26
CA SER A 43 4.05 0.18 8.82
C SER A 43 4.66 1.55 8.49
N GLU A 44 4.36 2.58 9.26
CA GLU A 44 4.91 3.93 9.07
C GLU A 44 6.41 3.95 9.39
N PHE A 45 6.85 3.28 10.46
CA PHE A 45 8.27 3.10 10.73
C PHE A 45 8.99 2.33 9.62
N ALA A 46 8.37 1.27 9.08
CA ALA A 46 8.94 0.51 7.97
C ALA A 46 9.07 1.36 6.70
N ILE A 47 8.06 2.18 6.38
CA ILE A 47 8.07 3.11 5.26
C ILE A 47 9.17 4.16 5.43
N CYS A 48 9.29 4.76 6.61
CA CYS A 48 10.32 5.77 6.90
C CYS A 48 11.76 5.20 6.86
N GLY A 49 11.92 3.94 7.25
CA GLY A 49 13.20 3.25 7.28
C GLY A 49 13.61 2.62 5.93
N ASP A 50 12.81 2.77 4.88
CA ASP A 50 13.08 2.20 3.56
C ASP A 50 12.91 3.26 2.45
N PRO A 51 14.00 3.66 1.76
CA PRO A 51 13.94 4.71 0.75
C PRO A 51 12.99 4.39 -0.42
N GLN A 52 12.80 3.11 -0.78
CA GLN A 52 11.91 2.72 -1.85
C GLN A 52 10.44 2.83 -1.41
N LEU A 53 10.12 2.39 -0.20
CA LEU A 53 8.77 2.56 0.36
C LEU A 53 8.44 4.04 0.61
N SER A 54 9.39 4.84 1.09
CA SER A 54 9.21 6.29 1.24
C SER A 54 8.92 6.98 -0.09
N ALA A 55 9.66 6.62 -1.15
CA ALA A 55 9.44 7.17 -2.48
C ALA A 55 8.06 6.75 -3.04
N LEU A 56 7.65 5.50 -2.81
CA LEU A 56 6.35 4.99 -3.22
C LEU A 56 5.20 5.69 -2.48
N ASP A 57 5.35 5.89 -1.17
CA ASP A 57 4.39 6.62 -0.35
C ASP A 57 4.21 8.08 -0.82
N SER A 58 5.31 8.75 -1.16
CA SER A 58 5.25 10.09 -1.76
C SER A 58 4.50 10.11 -3.09
N GLN A 59 4.68 9.09 -3.95
CA GLN A 59 3.95 9.00 -5.22
C GLN A 59 2.46 8.75 -4.98
N ILE A 60 2.10 7.94 -3.98
CA ILE A 60 0.72 7.71 -3.57
C ILE A 60 0.09 9.03 -3.11
N GLY A 61 0.79 9.82 -2.28
CA GLY A 61 0.30 11.13 -1.84
C GLY A 61 -0.04 12.05 -3.01
N VAL A 62 0.87 12.19 -3.97
CA VAL A 62 0.65 13.00 -5.18
C VAL A 62 -0.53 12.47 -6.02
N ALA A 63 -0.61 11.16 -6.25
CA ALA A 63 -1.67 10.55 -7.03
C ALA A 63 -3.04 10.69 -6.33
N TYR A 64 -3.07 10.57 -5.00
CA TYR A 64 -4.26 10.78 -4.19
C TYR A 64 -4.79 12.21 -4.32
N ASP A 65 -3.93 13.22 -4.16
CA ASP A 65 -4.33 14.63 -4.27
C ASP A 65 -4.91 14.94 -5.66
N GLN A 66 -4.26 14.43 -6.72
CA GLN A 66 -4.72 14.59 -8.09
C GLN A 66 -6.08 13.94 -8.33
N ARG A 67 -6.31 12.76 -7.76
CA ARG A 67 -7.56 12.04 -7.90
C ARG A 67 -8.65 12.65 -7.04
N LEU A 68 -8.36 13.04 -5.80
CA LEU A 68 -9.29 13.67 -4.87
C LEU A 68 -9.88 14.96 -5.44
N ALA A 69 -9.08 15.73 -6.20
CA ALA A 69 -9.53 16.95 -6.87
C ALA A 69 -10.65 16.68 -7.91
N ARG A 70 -10.68 15.46 -8.48
CA ARG A 70 -11.67 15.04 -9.49
C ARG A 70 -12.81 14.22 -8.90
N ASP A 71 -12.53 13.46 -7.85
CA ASP A 71 -13.46 12.55 -7.20
C ASP A 71 -13.32 12.61 -5.66
N PRO A 72 -14.07 13.50 -4.99
CA PRO A 72 -14.01 13.62 -3.55
C PRO A 72 -14.46 12.36 -2.78
N SER A 73 -15.16 11.43 -3.45
CA SER A 73 -15.65 10.19 -2.80
C SER A 73 -14.53 9.24 -2.39
N ILE A 74 -13.35 9.34 -3.02
CA ILE A 74 -12.21 8.48 -2.67
C ILE A 74 -11.63 8.75 -1.29
N ARG A 75 -11.96 9.88 -0.66
CA ARG A 75 -11.40 10.24 0.66
C ARG A 75 -11.62 9.17 1.72
N GLN A 76 -12.82 8.60 1.75
CA GLN A 76 -13.15 7.57 2.72
C GLN A 76 -12.47 6.24 2.38
N ILE A 77 -12.39 5.91 1.09
CA ILE A 77 -11.68 4.73 0.59
C ILE A 77 -10.20 4.81 0.99
N GLN A 78 -9.55 5.95 0.74
CA GLN A 78 -8.14 6.14 1.10
C GLN A 78 -7.88 6.02 2.60
N ARG A 79 -8.78 6.56 3.43
CA ARG A 79 -8.69 6.38 4.88
C ARG A 79 -8.81 4.91 5.28
N GLY A 80 -9.74 4.19 4.66
CA GLY A 80 -9.88 2.75 4.84
C GLY A 80 -8.63 2.00 4.39
N TRP A 81 -8.09 2.33 3.23
CA TRP A 81 -6.86 1.71 2.72
C TRP A 81 -5.68 1.86 3.69
N LEU A 82 -5.47 3.04 4.27
CA LEU A 82 -4.45 3.24 5.29
C LEU A 82 -4.66 2.34 6.51
N LYS A 83 -5.92 2.13 6.94
CA LYS A 83 -6.24 1.21 8.04
C LYS A 83 -5.97 -0.25 7.68
N ALA A 84 -6.41 -0.70 6.51
CA ALA A 84 -6.15 -2.04 6.01
C ALA A 84 -4.64 -2.30 5.83
N ARG A 85 -3.90 -1.37 5.22
CA ARG A 85 -2.44 -1.44 5.09
C ARG A 85 -1.75 -1.62 6.45
N ASN A 86 -2.11 -0.79 7.42
CA ASN A 86 -1.47 -0.82 8.73
C ASN A 86 -1.80 -2.12 9.49
N ALA A 87 -3.04 -2.60 9.40
CA ALA A 87 -3.48 -3.84 10.05
C ALA A 87 -2.89 -5.08 9.37
N GLY A 88 -2.85 -5.12 8.04
CA GLY A 88 -2.46 -6.30 7.28
C GLY A 88 -0.97 -6.49 7.10
N CYS A 89 -0.24 -5.41 6.80
CA CYS A 89 1.19 -5.52 6.52
C CYS A 89 2.08 -5.31 7.75
N GLY A 90 1.63 -4.54 8.76
CA GLY A 90 2.49 -4.22 9.89
C GLY A 90 3.85 -3.66 9.43
N LYS A 91 4.95 -4.34 9.77
CA LYS A 91 6.32 -3.98 9.37
C LYS A 91 6.84 -4.77 8.15
N ASP A 92 6.04 -5.65 7.55
CA ASP A 92 6.46 -6.46 6.40
C ASP A 92 6.61 -5.59 5.15
N ARG A 93 7.88 -5.36 4.75
CA ARG A 93 8.22 -4.51 3.61
C ARG A 93 7.76 -5.09 2.28
N THR A 94 7.68 -6.41 2.15
CA THR A 94 7.20 -7.06 0.92
C THR A 94 5.70 -6.85 0.76
N CYS A 95 4.93 -7.10 1.81
CA CYS A 95 3.50 -6.80 1.85
C CYS A 95 3.24 -5.31 1.56
N LEU A 96 3.94 -4.40 2.25
CA LEU A 96 3.81 -2.96 2.04
C LEU A 96 4.08 -2.58 0.58
N ARG A 97 5.16 -3.08 -0.03
CA ARG A 97 5.50 -2.76 -1.41
C ARG A 97 4.41 -3.23 -2.39
N LEU A 98 3.90 -4.44 -2.24
CA LEU A 98 2.85 -4.98 -3.11
C LEU A 98 1.57 -4.16 -3.00
N LEU A 99 1.09 -3.96 -1.77
CA LEU A 99 -0.15 -3.22 -1.51
C LEU A 99 -0.05 -1.74 -1.95
N MET A 100 1.08 -1.09 -1.70
CA MET A 100 1.30 0.30 -2.09
C MET A 100 1.48 0.46 -3.61
N THR A 101 2.05 -0.53 -4.30
CA THR A 101 2.17 -0.51 -5.77
C THR A 101 0.81 -0.61 -6.42
N ASP A 102 -0.05 -1.51 -5.92
CA ASP A 102 -1.41 -1.67 -6.43
C ASP A 102 -2.26 -0.42 -6.18
N GLU A 103 -2.19 0.14 -4.98
CA GLU A 103 -2.86 1.40 -4.64
C GLU A 103 -2.45 2.55 -5.57
N LEU A 104 -1.16 2.71 -5.82
CA LEU A 104 -0.67 3.73 -6.74
C LEU A 104 -1.22 3.53 -8.15
N GLY A 105 -1.26 2.28 -8.63
CA GLY A 105 -1.87 1.90 -9.91
C GLY A 105 -3.35 2.27 -9.96
N TRP A 106 -4.10 1.93 -8.92
CA TRP A 106 -5.51 2.26 -8.83
C TRP A 106 -5.76 3.78 -8.79
N LEU A 107 -5.02 4.53 -7.98
CA LEU A 107 -5.15 5.99 -7.92
C LEU A 107 -4.91 6.64 -9.28
N ARG A 108 -3.92 6.17 -10.03
CA ARG A 108 -3.58 6.68 -11.37
C ARG A 108 -4.56 6.27 -12.46
N SER A 109 -5.14 5.09 -12.36
CA SER A 109 -6.08 4.57 -13.36
C SER A 109 -7.38 5.37 -13.47
N GLY A 110 -7.80 6.02 -12.38
CA GLY A 110 -9.08 6.69 -12.30
C GLY A 110 -10.28 5.73 -12.23
N LEU A 111 -10.07 4.42 -12.25
CA LEU A 111 -11.12 3.42 -12.21
C LEU A 111 -11.71 3.26 -10.81
N ARG A 112 -12.93 2.74 -10.74
CA ARG A 112 -13.52 2.29 -9.47
C ARG A 112 -12.86 1.00 -9.02
N LEU A 113 -12.74 0.79 -7.70
CA LEU A 113 -12.36 -0.52 -7.16
C LEU A 113 -13.39 -1.57 -7.56
N SER A 114 -12.89 -2.75 -7.88
CA SER A 114 -13.73 -3.91 -8.17
C SER A 114 -14.55 -4.29 -6.93
N PRO A 115 -15.81 -4.71 -7.07
CA PRO A 115 -16.55 -5.35 -5.98
C PRO A 115 -16.20 -6.84 -5.82
N ALA A 116 -15.46 -7.45 -6.76
CA ALA A 116 -15.11 -8.87 -6.71
C ALA A 116 -14.06 -9.17 -5.64
N LEU A 117 -14.01 -10.43 -5.20
CA LEU A 117 -13.01 -10.92 -4.27
C LEU A 117 -11.59 -10.67 -4.81
N PRO A 118 -10.67 -10.10 -4.03
CA PRO A 118 -9.27 -9.93 -4.44
C PRO A 118 -8.60 -11.29 -4.64
N THR A 119 -7.89 -11.47 -5.76
CA THR A 119 -7.28 -12.76 -6.17
C THR A 119 -5.76 -12.77 -6.15
N TYR A 120 -5.10 -11.64 -5.95
CA TYR A 120 -3.63 -11.53 -5.83
C TYR A 120 -3.26 -10.57 -4.72
N VAL A 121 -2.08 -10.80 -4.13
CA VAL A 121 -1.58 -9.98 -3.02
C VAL A 121 -1.34 -8.54 -3.48
N GLY A 122 -1.93 -7.60 -2.75
CA GLY A 122 -1.93 -6.17 -3.08
C GLY A 122 -3.28 -5.68 -3.59
N ALA A 123 -4.07 -6.55 -4.23
CA ALA A 123 -5.39 -6.17 -4.74
C ALA A 123 -6.38 -5.85 -3.60
N CYS A 124 -7.18 -4.80 -3.81
CA CYS A 124 -8.25 -4.41 -2.91
C CYS A 124 -9.59 -4.35 -3.65
N SER A 125 -10.67 -4.53 -2.90
CA SER A 125 -12.05 -4.44 -3.38
C SER A 125 -12.94 -3.65 -2.44
N LEU A 126 -14.05 -3.10 -2.96
CA LEU A 126 -15.12 -2.51 -2.16
C LEU A 126 -16.29 -3.48 -2.09
N THR A 127 -16.72 -3.77 -0.87
CA THR A 127 -17.81 -4.71 -0.60
C THR A 127 -18.65 -4.23 0.59
N THR A 128 -19.50 -5.09 1.12
CA THR A 128 -20.27 -4.84 2.34
C THR A 128 -20.16 -6.03 3.28
N ILE A 129 -20.16 -5.77 4.57
CA ILE A 129 -20.20 -6.79 5.61
C ILE A 129 -21.59 -7.44 5.62
N THR A 130 -21.63 -8.76 5.52
CA THR A 130 -22.89 -9.55 5.54
C THR A 130 -23.15 -10.22 6.87
N GLN A 131 -22.08 -10.53 7.61
CA GLN A 131 -22.16 -11.15 8.92
C GLN A 131 -21.04 -10.65 9.84
N VAL A 132 -21.35 -10.48 11.10
CA VAL A 132 -20.42 -10.34 12.23
C VAL A 132 -20.88 -11.28 13.30
N ALA A 133 -20.02 -12.21 13.70
CA ALA A 133 -20.31 -13.26 14.67
C ALA A 133 -19.11 -13.55 15.56
N THR A 134 -19.34 -14.30 16.62
CA THR A 134 -18.26 -14.98 17.36
C THR A 134 -17.76 -16.16 16.54
N ARG A 135 -16.48 -16.51 16.62
CA ARG A 135 -15.88 -17.64 15.88
C ARG A 135 -16.65 -18.94 16.07
N LEU A 136 -16.99 -19.28 17.31
CA LEU A 136 -17.94 -20.35 17.61
C LEU A 136 -19.30 -19.72 17.85
N ASP A 137 -20.25 -20.06 17.00
CA ASP A 137 -21.58 -19.45 16.99
C ASP A 137 -22.21 -19.40 18.38
N GLY A 138 -22.59 -18.20 18.81
CA GLY A 138 -23.19 -17.94 20.11
C GLY A 138 -22.28 -18.07 21.33
N ILE A 139 -20.99 -18.41 21.18
CA ILE A 139 -20.06 -18.54 22.31
C ILE A 139 -19.23 -17.27 22.45
N ALA A 140 -19.59 -16.46 23.44
CA ALA A 140 -18.88 -15.22 23.74
C ALA A 140 -17.39 -15.48 24.08
N GLY A 141 -16.51 -14.64 23.56
CA GLY A 141 -15.06 -14.74 23.80
C GLY A 141 -14.35 -15.83 23.00
N SER A 142 -15.04 -16.53 22.09
CA SER A 142 -14.41 -17.57 21.26
C SER A 142 -13.59 -17.01 20.09
N GLY A 143 -13.55 -15.72 19.91
CA GLY A 143 -12.92 -15.03 18.77
C GLY A 143 -13.92 -14.33 17.88
N SER A 144 -13.47 -13.86 16.72
CA SER A 144 -14.28 -13.10 15.74
C SER A 144 -14.43 -13.87 14.42
N ASP A 145 -15.59 -13.79 13.78
CA ASP A 145 -15.89 -14.28 12.43
C ASP A 145 -16.63 -13.16 11.66
N VAL A 146 -16.06 -12.71 10.55
CA VAL A 146 -16.67 -11.71 9.68
C VAL A 146 -16.79 -12.26 8.27
N ARG A 147 -17.88 -11.94 7.58
CA ARG A 147 -18.14 -12.33 6.20
C ARG A 147 -18.57 -11.13 5.39
N GLU A 148 -18.09 -11.07 4.15
CA GLU A 148 -18.39 -10.03 3.18
C GLU A 148 -19.19 -10.54 1.98
N ALA A 149 -19.89 -9.61 1.30
CA ALA A 149 -20.76 -9.94 0.17
C ALA A 149 -20.00 -10.47 -1.05
N ASN A 150 -18.71 -10.17 -1.18
CA ASN A 150 -17.86 -10.67 -2.25
C ASN A 150 -17.24 -12.05 -1.99
N GLY A 151 -17.54 -12.66 -0.83
CA GLY A 151 -17.03 -13.98 -0.44
C GLY A 151 -15.75 -13.95 0.38
N ALA A 152 -15.20 -12.76 0.71
CA ALA A 152 -14.14 -12.67 1.70
C ALA A 152 -14.68 -13.10 3.08
N ALA A 153 -13.77 -13.58 3.90
CA ALA A 153 -14.04 -13.99 5.26
C ALA A 153 -12.79 -13.77 6.11
N GLU A 154 -12.99 -13.46 7.38
CA GLU A 154 -11.91 -13.36 8.37
C GLU A 154 -12.32 -14.06 9.65
N VAL A 155 -11.46 -14.98 10.08
CA VAL A 155 -11.68 -15.78 11.29
C VAL A 155 -10.49 -15.61 12.22
N SER A 156 -10.75 -15.32 13.48
CA SER A 156 -9.72 -15.16 14.52
C SER A 156 -10.12 -15.89 15.79
N TYR A 157 -9.15 -16.54 16.43
CA TYR A 157 -9.31 -17.11 17.78
C TYR A 157 -9.39 -16.01 18.85
N ASP A 158 -8.80 -14.85 18.58
CA ASP A 158 -8.89 -13.69 19.45
C ASP A 158 -10.08 -12.81 19.03
N GLN A 159 -10.68 -12.12 20.00
CA GLN A 159 -11.62 -11.06 19.70
C GLN A 159 -10.90 -9.88 19.06
N ILE A 160 -11.44 -9.38 17.96
CA ILE A 160 -10.93 -8.23 17.24
C ILE A 160 -11.90 -7.05 17.45
N PRO A 161 -11.60 -6.10 18.34
CA PRO A 161 -12.55 -5.02 18.66
C PRO A 161 -13.01 -4.21 17.44
N ALA A 162 -12.15 -4.06 16.43
CA ALA A 162 -12.51 -3.32 15.21
C ALA A 162 -13.53 -4.08 14.35
N SER A 163 -13.46 -5.42 14.30
CA SER A 163 -14.45 -6.26 13.61
C SER A 163 -15.73 -6.33 14.42
N ASP A 164 -15.65 -6.50 15.75
CA ASP A 164 -16.79 -6.60 16.64
C ASP A 164 -17.64 -5.31 16.68
N ALA A 165 -17.02 -4.14 16.42
CA ALA A 165 -17.72 -2.86 16.27
C ALA A 165 -18.44 -2.69 14.92
N SER A 166 -18.26 -3.65 14.02
CA SER A 166 -18.91 -3.67 12.69
C SER A 166 -20.31 -4.26 12.78
N ARG A 167 -21.09 -4.05 11.73
CA ARG A 167 -22.44 -4.59 11.60
C ARG A 167 -22.77 -4.92 10.15
N ARG A 168 -23.73 -5.79 9.95
CA ARG A 168 -24.28 -6.09 8.63
C ARG A 168 -24.68 -4.81 7.88
N GLY A 169 -24.27 -4.71 6.62
CA GLY A 169 -24.53 -3.58 5.74
C GLY A 169 -23.46 -2.48 5.78
N ASP A 170 -22.48 -2.56 6.69
CA ASP A 170 -21.36 -1.62 6.68
C ASP A 170 -20.54 -1.76 5.39
N PRO A 171 -20.18 -0.65 4.72
CA PRO A 171 -19.26 -0.70 3.61
C PRO A 171 -17.86 -1.07 4.11
N ALA A 172 -17.18 -1.94 3.39
CA ALA A 172 -15.85 -2.43 3.71
C ALA A 172 -14.90 -2.34 2.51
N LEU A 173 -13.65 -2.03 2.80
CA LEU A 173 -12.52 -2.21 1.91
C LEU A 173 -11.79 -3.49 2.34
N VAL A 174 -11.64 -4.44 1.42
CA VAL A 174 -10.98 -5.73 1.65
C VAL A 174 -9.76 -5.83 0.75
N CYS A 175 -8.59 -6.09 1.31
CA CYS A 175 -7.34 -6.25 0.57
C CYS A 175 -6.72 -7.63 0.85
N LEU A 176 -6.31 -8.36 -0.17
CA LEU A 176 -5.56 -9.60 0.00
C LEU A 176 -4.10 -9.26 0.30
N VAL A 177 -3.62 -9.65 1.49
CA VAL A 177 -2.27 -9.29 1.97
C VAL A 177 -1.31 -10.47 2.04
N SER A 178 -1.83 -11.70 2.10
CA SER A 178 -1.01 -12.91 2.10
C SER A 178 -1.75 -14.09 1.47
N LEU A 179 -0.99 -14.93 0.78
CA LEU A 179 -1.43 -16.23 0.31
C LEU A 179 -0.73 -17.33 1.12
N PRO A 180 -1.42 -18.44 1.42
CA PRO A 180 -0.79 -19.58 2.04
C PRO A 180 0.26 -20.21 1.10
N SER A 181 1.25 -20.88 1.66
CA SER A 181 2.30 -21.57 0.90
C SER A 181 2.36 -23.05 1.27
N ASN A 182 2.86 -23.87 0.36
CA ASN A 182 2.99 -25.34 0.55
C ASN A 182 1.67 -26.07 0.81
N CYS A 183 0.58 -25.59 0.21
CA CYS A 183 -0.73 -26.18 0.33
C CYS A 183 -0.87 -27.46 -0.52
N PRO A 184 -1.63 -28.46 -0.05
CA PRO A 184 -2.07 -29.57 -0.88
C PRO A 184 -2.89 -29.07 -2.08
N PRO A 185 -2.90 -29.78 -3.22
CA PRO A 185 -3.72 -29.43 -4.36
C PRO A 185 -5.20 -29.25 -3.99
N GLY A 186 -5.77 -28.10 -4.32
CA GLY A 186 -7.18 -27.79 -4.06
C GLY A 186 -7.49 -27.26 -2.66
N ASP A 187 -6.52 -27.18 -1.76
CA ASP A 187 -6.67 -26.55 -0.45
C ASP A 187 -6.01 -25.17 -0.46
N ASP A 188 -6.80 -24.10 -0.47
CA ASP A 188 -6.35 -22.72 -0.54
C ASP A 188 -6.69 -21.92 0.73
N ARG A 189 -7.03 -22.60 1.83
CA ARG A 189 -7.33 -21.99 3.14
C ARG A 189 -6.11 -21.32 3.74
N GLY A 190 -6.33 -20.19 4.41
CA GLY A 190 -5.29 -19.43 5.10
C GLY A 190 -4.83 -18.20 4.32
N LYS A 191 -5.60 -17.77 3.30
CA LYS A 191 -5.43 -16.42 2.73
C LYS A 191 -5.69 -15.41 3.84
N THR A 192 -4.84 -14.39 3.94
CA THR A 192 -5.05 -13.32 4.91
C THR A 192 -5.62 -12.11 4.19
N TYR A 193 -6.76 -11.65 4.66
CA TYR A 193 -7.36 -10.39 4.24
C TYR A 193 -7.13 -9.32 5.29
N ALA A 194 -6.82 -8.11 4.83
CA ALA A 194 -6.85 -6.89 5.64
C ALA A 194 -8.10 -6.12 5.28
N VAL A 195 -8.89 -5.81 6.29
CA VAL A 195 -10.19 -5.17 6.13
C VAL A 195 -10.20 -3.82 6.82
N ALA A 196 -10.89 -2.87 6.23
CA ALA A 196 -11.28 -1.64 6.89
C ALA A 196 -12.79 -1.41 6.76
N ASN A 197 -13.46 -1.30 7.88
CA ASN A 197 -14.84 -0.85 7.92
C ASN A 197 -14.89 0.65 7.61
N LEU A 198 -15.51 1.02 6.50
CA LEU A 198 -15.51 2.42 6.06
C LEU A 198 -16.47 3.30 6.90
N ARG A 199 -17.41 2.73 7.67
CA ARG A 199 -18.25 3.50 8.60
C ARG A 199 -17.48 3.88 9.87
N THR A 200 -16.78 2.91 10.49
CA THR A 200 -16.10 3.10 11.78
C THR A 200 -14.65 3.55 11.64
N LEU A 201 -14.04 3.33 10.47
CA LEU A 201 -12.61 3.43 10.19
C LEU A 201 -11.76 2.51 11.10
N GLY A 202 -12.35 1.45 11.61
CA GLY A 202 -11.64 0.33 12.23
C GLY A 202 -10.99 -0.53 11.15
N GLY A 203 -9.77 -1.02 11.42
CA GLY A 203 -9.07 -1.93 10.53
C GLY A 203 -8.59 -3.16 11.27
N TRP A 204 -8.62 -4.32 10.59
CA TRP A 204 -8.12 -5.60 11.10
C TRP A 204 -7.54 -6.44 9.98
N ALA A 205 -6.87 -7.53 10.33
CA ALA A 205 -6.47 -8.55 9.39
C ALA A 205 -6.59 -9.92 10.07
N ALA A 206 -7.11 -10.90 9.34
CA ALA A 206 -7.18 -12.27 9.80
C ALA A 206 -7.20 -13.24 8.60
N PRO A 207 -6.90 -14.55 8.83
CA PRO A 207 -7.03 -15.57 7.80
C PRO A 207 -8.51 -15.82 7.44
N ASP A 208 -8.72 -16.37 6.24
CA ASP A 208 -10.06 -16.72 5.72
C ASP A 208 -10.67 -17.97 6.35
N SER A 209 -9.93 -18.65 7.22
CA SER A 209 -10.37 -19.90 7.86
C SER A 209 -9.68 -20.13 9.20
N GLU A 210 -10.27 -20.97 10.03
CA GLU A 210 -9.70 -21.36 11.33
C GLU A 210 -8.38 -22.13 11.21
N HIS A 211 -8.20 -22.85 10.12
CA HIS A 211 -7.02 -23.67 9.87
C HIS A 211 -6.33 -23.27 8.58
N MET A 212 -5.01 -23.31 8.60
CA MET A 212 -4.22 -23.14 7.39
C MET A 212 -4.35 -24.36 6.48
N CYS A 213 -4.05 -24.20 5.21
CA CYS A 213 -4.02 -25.31 4.27
C CYS A 213 -3.11 -26.46 4.76
N GLY A 214 -3.49 -27.71 4.52
CA GLY A 214 -2.78 -28.89 5.00
C GLY A 214 -2.93 -29.17 6.50
N GLY A 215 -3.63 -28.31 7.23
CA GLY A 215 -3.99 -28.53 8.63
C GLY A 215 -5.29 -29.35 8.80
N ALA A 216 -5.39 -30.05 9.92
CA ALA A 216 -6.60 -30.77 10.28
C ALA A 216 -7.67 -29.80 10.80
#